data_b25de2fb76c466367135b7b8fd75e4a6
#
_entry.id   b25de2fb76c466367135b7b8fd75e4a6
#
_cell.length_a   1.000
_cell.length_b   1.000
_cell.length_c   1.000
_cell.angle_alpha   90.00
_cell.angle_beta   90.00
_cell.angle_gamma   90.00
#
_symmetry.space_group_name_H-M   'P 1'
#
loop_
_entity.id
_entity.type
_entity.pdbx_description
1 polymer ?
#
loop_
_entity_poly.entity_id
_entity_poly.type
_entity_poly.pdbx_seq_one_letter_code
_entity_poly.pdbx_strand_id
1 'polypeptide(L)'
;VKERWGVRTLSLLGYAACSICLACASSPEVIRPTTRHPATAPAIDADPWALLPRGAVAWGDLDASAAFSSSFAEEARVLWLDHLPVSRASTIDPTKDVDRIRLGAYATVGADFAMIVSGRFNPKQIADAISKEPLARHGKEVLRTHFAGFDVFVLDAVALVPLTERTLVLGTEIGVRRVLERVESGRLVRPLPAWFEKMLETSAPLTLGVDLDAQPVPAMVRTRLSFLEGLRAGRLLGNFESPGLNLAGSLTYDRPDTATRAAHDIEAQAAALDQYAVLMSVLRIPRPLRRVRAQAVGQDAQVAVEVEGRAIAMLLSRFQELTSEMFE
;
A
#
# COMPACT_ATOMS: atom_id res chain seq x y z
N VAL A 1 -34.85 17.27 70.77
CA VAL A 1 -33.64 17.62 71.53
C VAL A 1 -32.52 17.79 70.46
N LYS A 2 -32.09 19.05 70.27
CA LYS A 2 -30.95 19.46 69.42
C LYS A 2 -29.66 19.25 70.20
N GLU A 3 -28.67 18.70 69.55
CA GLU A 3 -27.28 18.96 69.96
C GLU A 3 -26.44 19.45 68.77
N ARG A 4 -25.91 20.63 68.98
CA ARG A 4 -24.88 21.35 68.18
C ARG A 4 -23.51 20.91 68.67
N TRP A 5 -22.77 20.27 67.80
CA TRP A 5 -21.30 20.11 67.90
C TRP A 5 -20.81 20.00 66.46
N GLY A 6 -19.85 20.71 65.89
CA GLY A 6 -18.83 21.55 66.40
C GLY A 6 -18.04 22.01 65.16
N VAL A 7 -18.17 23.31 64.88
CA VAL A 7 -17.45 24.01 63.81
C VAL A 7 -16.16 24.53 64.39
N ARG A 8 -15.15 23.70 64.62
CA ARG A 8 -13.80 24.17 65.03
C ARG A 8 -12.63 23.33 64.60
N THR A 9 -12.78 22.30 63.78
CA THR A 9 -11.64 21.44 63.32
C THR A 9 -11.34 21.51 61.83
N LEU A 10 -11.97 22.41 61.10
CA LEU A 10 -11.74 22.55 59.62
C LEU A 10 -10.75 23.65 59.23
N SER A 11 -10.16 24.39 60.18
CA SER A 11 -9.29 25.52 59.88
C SER A 11 -7.79 25.20 59.86
N LEU A 12 -7.37 23.99 60.24
CA LEU A 12 -5.93 23.60 60.30
C LEU A 12 -5.49 22.68 59.16
N LEU A 13 -6.42 22.13 58.36
CA LEU A 13 -6.10 21.29 57.19
C LEU A 13 -5.99 22.10 55.90
N GLY A 14 -6.43 23.35 55.89
CA GLY A 14 -6.39 24.23 54.71
C GLY A 14 -5.01 24.83 54.40
N TYR A 15 -4.10 24.92 55.37
CA TYR A 15 -2.78 25.53 55.18
C TYR A 15 -1.68 24.55 54.77
N ALA A 16 -1.85 23.26 54.95
CA ALA A 16 -0.89 22.23 54.55
C ALA A 16 -1.01 21.84 53.06
N ALA A 17 -2.19 22.04 52.44
CA ALA A 17 -2.41 21.70 51.05
C ALA A 17 -1.90 22.74 50.02
N CYS A 18 -1.70 24.00 50.46
CA CYS A 18 -1.21 25.07 49.56
C CYS A 18 0.32 25.12 49.40
N SER A 19 1.08 24.46 50.30
CA SER A 19 2.56 24.51 50.23
C SER A 19 3.17 23.42 49.36
N ILE A 20 2.39 22.43 48.90
CA ILE A 20 2.89 21.35 48.00
C ILE A 20 2.73 21.68 46.52
N CYS A 21 1.89 22.66 46.18
CA CYS A 21 1.69 23.05 44.76
C CYS A 21 2.73 24.01 44.16
N LEU A 22 3.69 24.52 44.98
CA LEU A 22 4.74 25.46 44.48
C LEU A 22 6.06 24.79 44.11
N ALA A 23 6.23 23.48 44.25
CA ALA A 23 7.50 22.81 43.98
C ALA A 23 7.58 22.11 42.60
N CYS A 24 6.53 22.19 41.78
CA CYS A 24 6.52 21.64 40.42
C CYS A 24 6.31 22.72 39.34
N ALA A 25 6.84 23.91 39.54
CA ALA A 25 7.08 24.83 38.43
C ALA A 25 8.40 24.43 37.76
N SER A 26 8.38 23.23 37.10
CA SER A 26 9.34 23.00 36.00
C SER A 26 9.10 24.12 35.00
N SER A 27 10.12 24.93 34.78
CA SER A 27 10.11 25.96 33.74
C SER A 27 9.50 25.35 32.49
N PRO A 28 8.51 25.97 31.83
CA PRO A 28 8.02 25.45 30.59
C PRO A 28 9.23 25.34 29.64
N GLU A 29 9.57 24.11 29.31
CA GLU A 29 10.58 23.86 28.29
C GLU A 29 10.05 24.56 27.05
N VAL A 30 10.67 25.68 26.71
CA VAL A 30 10.32 26.44 25.51
C VAL A 30 10.62 25.50 24.38
N ILE A 31 9.57 24.81 23.89
CA ILE A 31 9.62 24.04 22.66
C ILE A 31 9.97 25.04 21.59
N ARG A 32 11.28 25.22 21.38
CA ARG A 32 11.76 26.02 20.26
C ARG A 32 11.17 25.35 19.02
N PRO A 33 10.42 26.09 18.20
CA PRO A 33 9.97 25.52 16.93
C PRO A 33 11.24 25.12 16.19
N THR A 34 11.50 23.82 16.09
CA THR A 34 12.55 23.31 15.20
C THR A 34 12.18 23.83 13.84
N THR A 35 13.00 24.73 13.29
CA THR A 35 12.87 25.22 11.93
C THR A 35 12.85 23.98 11.03
N ARG A 36 11.65 23.61 10.59
CA ARG A 36 11.46 22.48 9.70
C ARG A 36 11.92 22.93 8.32
N HIS A 37 12.94 22.27 7.81
CA HIS A 37 13.36 22.46 6.44
C HIS A 37 12.73 21.35 5.60
N PRO A 38 12.07 21.67 4.49
CA PRO A 38 11.59 20.67 3.53
C PRO A 38 12.72 19.75 3.09
N ALA A 39 12.40 18.49 2.83
CA ALA A 39 13.37 17.54 2.32
C ALA A 39 13.86 17.99 0.93
N THR A 40 15.19 17.89 0.71
CA THR A 40 15.79 18.19 -0.58
C THR A 40 15.64 17.01 -1.55
N ALA A 41 15.72 17.27 -2.86
CA ALA A 41 15.63 16.21 -3.87
C ALA A 41 16.63 15.04 -3.63
N PRO A 42 17.90 15.26 -3.29
CA PRO A 42 18.80 14.16 -2.93
C PRO A 42 18.33 13.35 -1.71
N ALA A 43 17.71 13.98 -0.71
CA ALA A 43 17.20 13.28 0.46
C ALA A 43 15.92 12.46 0.12
N ILE A 44 15.08 12.96 -0.77
CA ILE A 44 13.89 12.25 -1.30
C ILE A 44 14.34 11.00 -2.05
N ASP A 45 15.32 11.12 -2.94
CA ASP A 45 15.78 10.05 -3.81
C ASP A 45 16.64 9.00 -3.09
N ALA A 46 17.25 9.36 -1.94
CA ALA A 46 18.16 8.49 -1.21
C ALA A 46 17.45 7.28 -0.58
N ASP A 47 16.27 7.47 -0.03
CA ASP A 47 15.47 6.39 0.58
C ASP A 47 13.97 6.55 0.29
N PRO A 48 13.49 6.03 -0.86
CA PRO A 48 12.08 6.11 -1.22
C PRO A 48 11.12 5.47 -0.20
N TRP A 49 11.55 4.44 0.56
CA TRP A 49 10.75 3.88 1.64
C TRP A 49 10.48 4.87 2.78
N ALA A 50 11.41 5.79 3.03
CA ALA A 50 11.24 6.80 4.08
C ALA A 50 10.14 7.82 3.75
N LEU A 51 9.68 7.89 2.50
CA LEU A 51 8.56 8.74 2.07
C LEU A 51 7.20 8.20 2.50
N LEU A 52 7.06 6.87 2.62
CA LEU A 52 5.77 6.26 2.99
C LEU A 52 5.36 6.66 4.41
N PRO A 53 4.07 7.00 4.63
CA PRO A 53 3.52 7.25 5.95
C PRO A 53 3.63 6.03 6.87
N ARG A 54 3.62 6.26 8.19
CA ARG A 54 3.51 5.18 9.18
C ARG A 54 2.11 4.61 9.21
N GLY A 55 1.99 3.39 9.74
CA GLY A 55 0.70 2.72 9.98
C GLY A 55 0.15 1.98 8.77
N ALA A 56 0.98 1.68 7.77
CA ALA A 56 0.57 0.75 6.72
C ALA A 56 0.28 -0.63 7.31
N VAL A 57 -0.74 -1.29 6.79
CA VAL A 57 -1.13 -2.67 7.09
C VAL A 57 -0.66 -3.64 6.03
N ALA A 58 -0.29 -3.13 4.85
CA ALA A 58 0.35 -3.92 3.81
C ALA A 58 1.46 -3.12 3.12
N TRP A 59 2.46 -3.84 2.66
CA TRP A 59 3.62 -3.32 1.95
C TRP A 59 3.87 -4.13 0.69
N GLY A 60 4.30 -3.45 -0.37
CA GLY A 60 4.69 -4.07 -1.61
C GLY A 60 5.96 -3.45 -2.16
N ASP A 61 6.84 -4.27 -2.69
CA ASP A 61 8.02 -3.86 -3.45
C ASP A 61 8.02 -4.61 -4.77
N LEU A 62 8.02 -3.88 -5.86
CA LEU A 62 7.92 -4.42 -7.22
C LEU A 62 9.07 -3.89 -8.07
N ASP A 63 9.86 -4.80 -8.60
CA ASP A 63 10.76 -4.52 -9.72
C ASP A 63 9.93 -4.35 -11.00
N ALA A 64 9.75 -3.10 -11.41
CA ALA A 64 8.92 -2.76 -12.55
C ALA A 64 9.55 -3.27 -13.86
N SER A 65 10.87 -3.26 -13.97
CA SER A 65 11.57 -3.78 -15.13
C SER A 65 11.29 -5.27 -15.33
N ALA A 66 11.33 -6.06 -14.25
CA ALA A 66 10.98 -7.47 -14.30
C ALA A 66 9.51 -7.70 -14.66
N ALA A 67 8.58 -6.92 -14.07
CA ALA A 67 7.14 -7.02 -14.36
C ALA A 67 6.83 -6.65 -15.83
N PHE A 68 7.40 -5.56 -16.33
CA PHE A 68 7.19 -5.12 -17.71
C PHE A 68 8.01 -5.90 -18.75
N SER A 69 8.81 -6.87 -18.33
CA SER A 69 9.45 -7.87 -19.21
C SER A 69 8.71 -9.22 -19.22
N SER A 70 7.63 -9.33 -18.46
CA SER A 70 6.86 -10.56 -18.33
C SER A 70 5.91 -10.81 -19.52
N SER A 71 5.27 -11.98 -19.52
CA SER A 71 4.31 -12.38 -20.56
C SER A 71 2.99 -11.60 -20.55
N PHE A 72 2.74 -10.75 -19.55
CA PHE A 72 1.57 -9.85 -19.42
C PHE A 72 1.96 -8.38 -19.37
N ALA A 73 3.15 -8.06 -19.82
CA ALA A 73 3.72 -6.72 -19.76
C ALA A 73 2.85 -5.66 -20.46
N GLU A 74 2.28 -6.00 -21.60
CA GLU A 74 1.47 -5.03 -22.39
C GLU A 74 0.18 -4.67 -21.66
N GLU A 75 -0.54 -5.65 -21.11
CA GLU A 75 -1.77 -5.42 -20.37
C GLU A 75 -1.49 -4.64 -19.08
N ALA A 76 -0.39 -4.95 -18.39
CA ALA A 76 0.05 -4.20 -17.22
C ALA A 76 0.39 -2.75 -17.59
N ARG A 77 1.05 -2.52 -18.72
CA ARG A 77 1.38 -1.18 -19.25
C ARG A 77 0.12 -0.38 -19.56
N VAL A 78 -0.84 -0.99 -20.27
CA VAL A 78 -2.10 -0.34 -20.64
C VAL A 78 -2.88 0.03 -19.37
N LEU A 79 -3.10 -0.94 -18.47
CA LEU A 79 -3.81 -0.71 -17.20
C LEU A 79 -3.16 0.43 -16.40
N TRP A 80 -1.84 0.43 -16.30
CA TRP A 80 -1.15 1.52 -15.61
C TRP A 80 -1.45 2.87 -16.25
N LEU A 81 -1.20 3.01 -17.55
CA LEU A 81 -1.35 4.28 -18.25
C LEU A 81 -2.78 4.83 -18.23
N ASP A 82 -3.75 3.94 -18.21
CA ASP A 82 -5.16 4.30 -18.19
C ASP A 82 -5.62 4.88 -16.85
N HIS A 83 -4.95 4.51 -15.76
CA HIS A 83 -5.30 4.98 -14.40
C HIS A 83 -4.37 6.07 -13.87
N LEU A 84 -3.33 6.43 -14.62
CA LEU A 84 -2.46 7.52 -14.20
C LEU A 84 -3.12 8.89 -14.43
N PRO A 85 -3.07 9.80 -13.46
CA PRO A 85 -3.51 11.18 -13.61
C PRO A 85 -2.50 12.00 -14.41
N VAL A 86 -2.29 11.60 -15.65
CA VAL A 86 -1.42 12.28 -16.61
C VAL A 86 -2.16 12.56 -17.93
N SER A 87 -1.77 13.61 -18.61
CA SER A 87 -2.30 13.91 -19.93
C SER A 87 -2.02 12.75 -20.90
N ARG A 88 -2.95 12.50 -21.81
CA ARG A 88 -2.72 11.58 -22.95
C ARG A 88 -1.56 12.01 -23.86
N ALA A 89 -1.20 13.29 -23.83
CA ALA A 89 -0.02 13.83 -24.51
C ALA A 89 1.28 13.59 -23.72
N SER A 90 1.22 13.01 -22.52
CA SER A 90 2.40 12.68 -21.74
C SER A 90 3.23 11.58 -22.41
N THR A 91 4.53 11.74 -22.36
CA THR A 91 5.49 10.78 -22.94
C THR A 91 5.96 9.71 -21.94
N ILE A 92 5.35 9.62 -20.77
CA ILE A 92 5.71 8.60 -19.79
C ILE A 92 5.44 7.20 -20.37
N ASP A 93 6.49 6.40 -20.44
CA ASP A 93 6.42 4.99 -20.81
C ASP A 93 6.85 4.14 -19.58
N PRO A 94 5.91 3.50 -18.88
CA PRO A 94 6.23 2.75 -17.66
C PRO A 94 7.26 1.64 -17.88
N THR A 95 7.35 1.10 -19.11
CA THR A 95 8.31 0.06 -19.43
C THR A 95 9.77 0.55 -19.52
N LYS A 96 9.95 1.87 -19.69
CA LYS A 96 11.26 2.50 -19.82
C LYS A 96 11.60 3.43 -18.67
N ASP A 97 10.57 4.10 -18.14
CA ASP A 97 10.75 5.20 -17.22
C ASP A 97 10.57 4.79 -15.76
N VAL A 98 10.02 3.59 -15.48
CA VAL A 98 9.79 3.09 -14.14
C VAL A 98 10.74 1.94 -13.83
N ASP A 99 11.57 2.13 -12.80
CA ASP A 99 12.50 1.11 -12.32
C ASP A 99 11.88 0.27 -11.19
N ARG A 100 11.23 0.91 -10.21
CA ARG A 100 10.70 0.24 -9.01
C ARG A 100 9.48 0.93 -8.42
N ILE A 101 8.55 0.15 -7.90
CA ILE A 101 7.33 0.63 -7.23
C ILE A 101 7.31 0.11 -5.80
N ARG A 102 7.12 1.02 -4.84
CA ARG A 102 6.97 0.72 -3.42
C ARG A 102 5.60 1.16 -2.95
N LEU A 103 4.87 0.25 -2.35
CA LEU A 103 3.49 0.44 -1.93
C LEU A 103 3.37 0.39 -0.41
N GLY A 104 2.57 1.28 0.16
CA GLY A 104 1.99 1.17 1.49
C GLY A 104 0.48 1.29 1.41
N ALA A 105 -0.26 0.30 1.92
CA ALA A 105 -1.71 0.36 2.07
C ALA A 105 -2.06 0.53 3.56
N TYR A 106 -3.04 1.42 3.84
CA TYR A 106 -3.33 1.91 5.19
C TYR A 106 -4.71 1.51 5.71
N ALA A 107 -5.51 0.85 4.88
CA ALA A 107 -6.83 0.37 5.26
C ALA A 107 -7.13 -0.98 4.62
N THR A 108 -7.85 -1.83 5.35
CA THR A 108 -8.42 -3.10 4.84
C THR A 108 -9.82 -2.88 4.24
N VAL A 109 -10.43 -1.72 4.47
CA VAL A 109 -11.73 -1.31 3.91
C VAL A 109 -11.58 0.02 3.21
N GLY A 110 -12.06 0.09 1.98
CA GLY A 110 -11.86 1.26 1.12
C GLY A 110 -10.47 1.29 0.51
N ALA A 111 -10.20 2.34 -0.26
CA ALA A 111 -8.89 2.57 -0.85
C ALA A 111 -8.15 3.65 -0.06
N ASP A 112 -7.09 3.28 0.62
CA ASP A 112 -6.16 4.22 1.23
C ASP A 112 -4.74 3.69 1.06
N PHE A 113 -4.01 4.23 0.10
CA PHE A 113 -2.67 3.77 -0.24
C PHE A 113 -1.79 4.91 -0.75
N ALA A 114 -0.49 4.71 -0.65
CA ALA A 114 0.52 5.52 -1.31
C ALA A 114 1.56 4.62 -1.96
N MET A 115 1.99 5.00 -3.15
CA MET A 115 3.07 4.35 -3.90
C MET A 115 4.18 5.35 -4.16
N ILE A 116 5.40 4.91 -3.99
CA ILE A 116 6.60 5.64 -4.38
C ILE A 116 7.19 4.94 -5.60
N VAL A 117 7.17 5.63 -6.70
CA VAL A 117 7.65 5.14 -7.99
C VAL A 117 9.02 5.74 -8.25
N SER A 118 10.02 4.89 -8.33
CA SER A 118 11.38 5.29 -8.68
C SER A 118 11.65 5.02 -10.15
N GLY A 119 12.35 5.96 -10.82
CA GLY A 119 12.60 5.84 -12.25
C GLY A 119 13.32 7.05 -12.85
N ARG A 120 12.93 7.41 -14.08
CA ARG A 120 13.45 8.56 -14.83
C ARG A 120 12.27 9.40 -15.31
N PHE A 121 12.07 10.54 -14.69
CA PHE A 121 10.92 11.39 -14.94
C PHE A 121 11.35 12.80 -15.29
N ASN A 122 10.47 13.53 -15.97
CA ASN A 122 10.63 14.97 -16.18
C ASN A 122 9.41 15.70 -15.58
N PRO A 123 9.51 16.18 -14.31
CA PRO A 123 8.41 16.84 -13.62
C PRO A 123 7.81 18.01 -14.41
N LYS A 124 8.68 18.81 -15.03
CA LYS A 124 8.24 19.95 -15.84
C LYS A 124 7.47 19.50 -17.08
N GLN A 125 7.95 18.48 -17.78
CA GLN A 125 7.28 17.97 -18.97
C GLN A 125 5.91 17.37 -18.65
N ILE A 126 5.78 16.69 -17.50
CA ILE A 126 4.50 16.16 -17.02
C ILE A 126 3.52 17.31 -16.75
N ALA A 127 3.95 18.33 -16.01
CA ALA A 127 3.12 19.50 -15.71
C ALA A 127 2.74 20.28 -16.96
N ASP A 128 3.67 20.50 -17.88
CA ASP A 128 3.46 21.22 -19.14
C ASP A 128 2.47 20.45 -20.04
N ALA A 129 2.56 19.11 -20.10
CA ALA A 129 1.64 18.29 -20.89
C ALA A 129 0.20 18.40 -20.35
N ILE A 130 0.01 18.32 -19.03
CA ILE A 130 -1.30 18.48 -18.39
C ILE A 130 -1.84 19.90 -18.57
N SER A 131 -0.98 20.90 -18.48
CA SER A 131 -1.39 22.31 -18.68
C SER A 131 -1.83 22.62 -20.12
N LYS A 132 -1.24 21.94 -21.10
CA LYS A 132 -1.61 22.09 -22.53
C LYS A 132 -2.84 21.29 -22.90
N GLU A 133 -2.95 20.10 -22.39
CA GLU A 133 -4.05 19.18 -22.64
C GLU A 133 -4.41 18.42 -21.35
N PRO A 134 -5.38 18.93 -20.57
CA PRO A 134 -5.74 18.34 -19.28
C PRO A 134 -6.60 17.07 -19.38
N LEU A 135 -6.57 16.38 -20.54
CA LEU A 135 -7.35 15.16 -20.74
C LEU A 135 -6.47 13.93 -20.60
N ALA A 136 -6.87 13.03 -19.72
CA ALA A 136 -6.32 11.68 -19.61
C ALA A 136 -6.69 10.83 -20.83
N ARG A 137 -6.15 9.59 -20.92
CA ARG A 137 -6.37 8.70 -22.08
C ARG A 137 -7.85 8.41 -22.36
N HIS A 138 -8.67 8.29 -21.29
CA HIS A 138 -10.12 8.07 -21.42
C HIS A 138 -10.95 9.34 -21.62
N GLY A 139 -10.31 10.49 -21.89
CA GLY A 139 -10.98 11.75 -22.10
C GLY A 139 -11.48 12.44 -20.83
N LYS A 140 -11.22 11.87 -19.64
CA LYS A 140 -11.51 12.52 -18.36
C LYS A 140 -10.51 13.64 -18.10
N GLU A 141 -10.97 14.69 -17.44
CA GLU A 141 -10.12 15.83 -17.09
C GLU A 141 -9.23 15.49 -15.88
N VAL A 142 -7.94 15.78 -16.01
CA VAL A 142 -6.96 15.72 -14.93
C VAL A 142 -7.02 17.05 -14.18
N LEU A 143 -7.47 17.01 -12.94
CA LEU A 143 -7.53 18.18 -12.08
C LEU A 143 -6.14 18.50 -11.52
N ARG A 144 -5.78 19.78 -11.50
CA ARG A 144 -4.55 20.27 -10.86
C ARG A 144 -4.90 20.98 -9.57
N THR A 145 -4.33 20.53 -8.47
CA THR A 145 -4.39 21.18 -7.16
C THR A 145 -2.99 21.47 -6.66
N HIS A 146 -2.86 22.21 -5.54
CA HIS A 146 -1.58 22.55 -4.96
C HIS A 146 -1.57 22.21 -3.46
N PHE A 147 -0.55 21.50 -3.01
CA PHE A 147 -0.41 21.12 -1.60
C PHE A 147 1.07 21.03 -1.21
N ALA A 148 1.43 21.60 -0.04
CA ALA A 148 2.79 21.58 0.52
C ALA A 148 3.89 22.03 -0.47
N GLY A 149 3.59 23.00 -1.35
CA GLY A 149 4.53 23.51 -2.35
C GLY A 149 4.63 22.67 -3.62
N PHE A 150 3.82 21.63 -3.79
CA PHE A 150 3.82 20.74 -4.96
C PHE A 150 2.52 20.82 -5.73
N ASP A 151 2.61 20.66 -7.05
CA ASP A 151 1.45 20.42 -7.89
C ASP A 151 1.00 18.97 -7.72
N VAL A 152 -0.28 18.78 -7.43
CA VAL A 152 -0.94 17.49 -7.29
C VAL A 152 -1.91 17.33 -8.47
N PHE A 153 -1.72 16.30 -9.26
CA PHE A 153 -2.58 15.95 -10.39
C PHE A 153 -3.53 14.84 -9.97
N VAL A 154 -4.83 15.05 -10.16
CA VAL A 154 -5.87 14.12 -9.68
C VAL A 154 -6.73 13.66 -10.85
N LEU A 155 -6.94 12.36 -10.95
CA LEU A 155 -7.87 11.70 -11.86
C LEU A 155 -8.71 10.71 -11.04
N ASP A 156 -10.02 10.95 -10.98
CA ASP A 156 -10.94 10.18 -10.13
C ASP A 156 -10.47 10.16 -8.65
N ALA A 157 -10.12 8.99 -8.12
CA ALA A 157 -9.64 8.84 -6.74
C ALA A 157 -8.11 8.74 -6.63
N VAL A 158 -7.39 8.86 -7.75
CA VAL A 158 -5.94 8.69 -7.81
C VAL A 158 -5.27 10.05 -7.97
N ALA A 159 -4.27 10.31 -7.16
CA ALA A 159 -3.43 11.51 -7.21
C ALA A 159 -1.99 11.14 -7.57
N LEU A 160 -1.33 12.02 -8.31
CA LEU A 160 0.07 11.89 -8.73
C LEU A 160 0.82 13.19 -8.45
N VAL A 161 2.04 13.05 -7.94
CA VAL A 161 2.98 14.17 -7.73
C VAL A 161 4.36 13.77 -8.22
N PRO A 162 4.91 14.45 -9.22
CA PRO A 162 6.31 14.31 -9.57
C PRO A 162 7.17 15.10 -8.58
N LEU A 163 7.82 14.41 -7.63
CA LEU A 163 8.64 15.05 -6.61
C LEU A 163 10.02 15.47 -7.12
N THR A 164 10.66 14.58 -7.88
CA THR A 164 12.00 14.79 -8.43
C THR A 164 12.10 14.18 -9.84
N GLU A 165 13.26 14.26 -10.46
CA GLU A 165 13.53 13.55 -11.72
C GLU A 165 13.60 12.02 -11.55
N ARG A 166 13.66 11.53 -10.31
CA ARG A 166 13.79 10.11 -9.99
C ARG A 166 12.62 9.53 -9.19
N THR A 167 11.76 10.38 -8.66
CA THR A 167 10.70 9.95 -7.74
C THR A 167 9.36 10.58 -8.09
N LEU A 168 8.35 9.72 -8.35
CA LEU A 168 6.93 10.08 -8.37
C LEU A 168 6.24 9.52 -7.13
N VAL A 169 5.21 10.22 -6.66
CA VAL A 169 4.25 9.71 -5.69
C VAL A 169 2.92 9.50 -6.38
N LEU A 170 2.33 8.35 -6.17
CA LEU A 170 1.02 7.95 -6.70
C LEU A 170 0.19 7.36 -5.56
N GLY A 171 -1.12 7.56 -5.55
CA GLY A 171 -1.97 6.97 -4.52
C GLY A 171 -3.33 7.65 -4.42
N THR A 172 -4.05 7.35 -3.35
CA THR A 172 -5.22 8.17 -3.00
C THR A 172 -4.80 9.58 -2.62
N GLU A 173 -5.68 10.55 -2.78
CA GLU A 173 -5.37 11.94 -2.41
C GLU A 173 -4.90 12.04 -0.95
N ILE A 174 -5.53 11.30 -0.02
CA ILE A 174 -5.12 11.24 1.39
C ILE A 174 -3.72 10.63 1.53
N GLY A 175 -3.45 9.54 0.86
CA GLY A 175 -2.14 8.88 0.89
C GLY A 175 -1.03 9.79 0.38
N VAL A 176 -1.26 10.45 -0.77
CA VAL A 176 -0.32 11.41 -1.36
C VAL A 176 -0.08 12.61 -0.45
N ARG A 177 -1.13 13.21 0.12
CA ARG A 177 -0.99 14.35 1.06
C ARG A 177 -0.13 13.98 2.26
N ARG A 178 -0.31 12.81 2.86
CA ARG A 178 0.53 12.33 3.98
C ARG A 178 1.99 12.16 3.59
N VAL A 179 2.28 11.74 2.35
CA VAL A 179 3.66 11.70 1.83
C VAL A 179 4.23 13.12 1.73
N LEU A 180 3.47 14.07 1.17
CA LEU A 180 3.90 15.45 1.01
C LEU A 180 4.16 16.16 2.34
N GLU A 181 3.34 15.92 3.38
CA GLU A 181 3.57 16.42 4.75
C GLU A 181 4.91 15.90 5.33
N ARG A 182 5.31 14.68 5.01
CA ARG A 182 6.61 14.13 5.42
C ARG A 182 7.75 14.83 4.71
N VAL A 183 7.61 15.05 3.40
CA VAL A 183 8.58 15.81 2.60
C VAL A 183 8.71 17.24 3.13
N GLU A 184 7.59 17.92 3.36
CA GLU A 184 7.56 19.30 3.91
C GLU A 184 8.19 19.36 5.30
N SER A 185 7.92 18.37 6.16
CA SER A 185 8.50 18.35 7.51
C SER A 185 9.96 17.89 7.56
N GLY A 186 10.53 17.39 6.47
CA GLY A 186 11.87 16.81 6.42
C GLY A 186 12.05 15.53 7.25
N ARG A 187 10.97 14.92 7.74
CA ARG A 187 10.99 13.74 8.61
C ARG A 187 10.98 12.45 7.80
N LEU A 188 12.05 12.19 7.08
CA LEU A 188 12.22 11.01 6.28
C LEU A 188 12.83 9.88 7.11
N VAL A 189 11.99 9.07 7.72
CA VAL A 189 12.39 7.89 8.51
C VAL A 189 11.62 6.69 7.98
N ARG A 190 12.33 5.63 7.64
CA ARG A 190 11.74 4.39 7.10
C ARG A 190 10.72 3.79 8.08
N PRO A 191 9.44 3.62 7.67
CA PRO A 191 8.38 3.16 8.57
C PRO A 191 8.12 1.66 8.45
N LEU A 192 9.09 0.87 8.02
CA LEU A 192 8.93 -0.56 7.76
C LEU A 192 9.10 -1.37 9.04
N PRO A 193 8.35 -2.46 9.22
CA PRO A 193 8.64 -3.43 10.26
C PRO A 193 9.90 -4.23 9.92
N ALA A 194 10.69 -4.60 10.93
CA ALA A 194 11.96 -5.28 10.74
C ALA A 194 11.86 -6.59 9.92
N TRP A 195 10.74 -7.31 10.06
CA TRP A 195 10.52 -8.53 9.28
C TRP A 195 10.36 -8.26 7.78
N PHE A 196 9.77 -7.13 7.39
CA PHE A 196 9.62 -6.75 5.99
C PHE A 196 10.95 -6.24 5.42
N GLU A 197 11.71 -5.47 6.20
CA GLU A 197 13.08 -5.07 5.82
C GLU A 197 13.96 -6.30 5.52
N LYS A 198 13.88 -7.34 6.36
CA LYS A 198 14.59 -8.60 6.12
C LYS A 198 14.13 -9.31 4.83
N MET A 199 12.85 -9.23 4.47
CA MET A 199 12.37 -9.77 3.19
C MET A 199 12.97 -9.03 2.00
N LEU A 200 13.16 -7.71 2.08
CA LEU A 200 13.75 -6.90 1.00
C LEU A 200 15.22 -7.28 0.72
N GLU A 201 15.93 -7.86 1.70
CA GLU A 201 17.31 -8.35 1.51
C GLU A 201 17.40 -9.50 0.49
N THR A 202 16.30 -10.22 0.24
CA THR A 202 16.25 -11.31 -0.75
C THR A 202 16.35 -10.83 -2.20
N SER A 203 16.14 -9.52 -2.44
CA SER A 203 16.11 -8.91 -3.77
C SER A 203 15.14 -9.59 -4.75
N ALA A 204 14.06 -10.17 -4.24
CA ALA A 204 13.02 -10.76 -5.07
C ALA A 204 12.34 -9.67 -5.95
N PRO A 205 11.99 -9.98 -7.22
CA PRO A 205 11.29 -9.04 -8.09
C PRO A 205 9.94 -8.56 -7.56
N LEU A 206 9.30 -9.34 -6.71
CA LEU A 206 8.09 -8.97 -6.00
C LEU A 206 8.21 -9.40 -4.53
N THR A 207 8.01 -8.44 -3.63
CA THR A 207 7.93 -8.69 -2.19
C THR A 207 6.61 -8.12 -1.69
N LEU A 208 5.79 -8.95 -1.05
CA LEU A 208 4.51 -8.53 -0.46
C LEU A 208 4.49 -8.89 1.02
N GLY A 209 4.05 -7.96 1.83
CA GLY A 209 3.87 -8.16 3.26
C GLY A 209 2.55 -7.59 3.73
N VAL A 210 1.88 -8.27 4.65
CA VAL A 210 0.66 -7.78 5.29
C VAL A 210 0.71 -8.09 6.79
N ASP A 211 0.25 -7.13 7.59
CA ASP A 211 0.06 -7.24 9.03
C ASP A 211 -1.36 -6.78 9.37
N LEU A 212 -2.19 -7.71 9.78
CA LEU A 212 -3.62 -7.53 10.00
C LEU A 212 -3.99 -7.50 11.49
N ASP A 213 -3.02 -7.48 12.39
CA ASP A 213 -3.31 -7.48 13.83
C ASP A 213 -4.13 -6.26 14.25
N ALA A 214 -3.84 -5.08 13.70
CA ALA A 214 -4.59 -3.85 13.98
C ALA A 214 -5.86 -3.69 13.13
N GLN A 215 -5.90 -4.29 11.94
CA GLN A 215 -7.01 -4.16 10.99
C GLN A 215 -7.30 -5.52 10.34
N PRO A 216 -8.10 -6.37 10.97
CA PRO A 216 -8.41 -7.71 10.44
C PRO A 216 -9.17 -7.63 9.12
N VAL A 217 -9.05 -8.69 8.33
CA VAL A 217 -9.79 -8.84 7.06
C VAL A 217 -11.30 -8.66 7.30
N PRO A 218 -12.01 -7.85 6.51
CA PRO A 218 -13.44 -7.62 6.66
C PRO A 218 -14.26 -8.92 6.59
N ALA A 219 -15.31 -9.04 7.40
CA ALA A 219 -16.15 -10.24 7.47
C ALA A 219 -16.71 -10.64 6.10
N MET A 220 -17.15 -9.68 5.29
CA MET A 220 -17.66 -9.92 3.93
C MET A 220 -16.65 -10.63 3.02
N VAL A 221 -15.35 -10.29 3.14
CA VAL A 221 -14.28 -10.91 2.36
C VAL A 221 -13.98 -12.30 2.90
N ARG A 222 -13.92 -12.48 4.23
CA ARG A 222 -13.72 -13.79 4.89
C ARG A 222 -14.82 -14.80 4.54
N THR A 223 -16.06 -14.35 4.43
CA THR A 223 -17.19 -15.22 4.04
C THR A 223 -17.02 -15.79 2.63
N ARG A 224 -16.37 -15.06 1.73
CA ARG A 224 -16.13 -15.49 0.35
C ARG A 224 -14.85 -16.31 0.20
N LEU A 225 -13.86 -16.03 1.01
CA LEU A 225 -12.52 -16.63 1.00
C LEU A 225 -12.22 -17.18 2.39
N SER A 226 -12.69 -18.40 2.67
CA SER A 226 -12.60 -19.03 4.00
C SER A 226 -11.17 -19.15 4.53
N PHE A 227 -10.20 -19.30 3.64
CA PHE A 227 -8.78 -19.33 4.03
C PHE A 227 -8.27 -18.02 4.64
N LEU A 228 -9.02 -16.91 4.55
CA LEU A 228 -8.67 -15.65 5.20
C LEU A 228 -9.17 -15.55 6.65
N GLU A 229 -9.92 -16.55 7.12
CA GLU A 229 -10.36 -16.58 8.51
C GLU A 229 -9.17 -16.80 9.47
N GLY A 230 -9.05 -15.92 10.48
CA GLY A 230 -7.96 -15.97 11.44
C GLY A 230 -6.59 -15.56 10.90
N LEU A 231 -6.50 -15.09 9.65
CA LEU A 231 -5.26 -14.57 9.06
C LEU A 231 -4.81 -13.33 9.82
N ARG A 232 -3.56 -13.32 10.28
CA ARG A 232 -2.92 -12.21 10.99
C ARG A 232 -1.83 -11.55 10.18
N ALA A 233 -1.02 -12.33 9.47
CA ALA A 233 0.06 -11.80 8.64
C ALA A 233 0.26 -12.63 7.39
N GLY A 234 0.83 -12.00 6.37
CA GLY A 234 1.26 -12.67 5.15
C GLY A 234 2.62 -12.16 4.70
N ARG A 235 3.46 -13.07 4.21
CA ARG A 235 4.80 -12.77 3.72
C ARG A 235 5.02 -13.55 2.44
N LEU A 236 5.03 -12.87 1.30
CA LEU A 236 5.15 -13.50 -0.01
C LEU A 236 6.30 -12.88 -0.78
N LEU A 237 7.08 -13.73 -1.42
CA LEU A 237 8.07 -13.37 -2.42
C LEU A 237 7.63 -13.89 -3.77
N GLY A 238 7.95 -13.18 -4.84
CA GLY A 238 7.56 -13.57 -6.17
C GLY A 238 8.56 -13.21 -7.24
N ASN A 239 8.39 -13.86 -8.40
CA ASN A 239 9.07 -13.50 -9.64
C ASN A 239 8.12 -13.61 -10.83
N PHE A 240 8.54 -13.07 -11.96
CA PHE A 240 7.76 -13.02 -13.20
C PHE A 240 8.28 -13.99 -14.28
N GLU A 241 8.94 -15.07 -13.84
CA GLU A 241 9.40 -16.13 -14.73
C GLU A 241 8.23 -16.99 -15.22
N SER A 242 8.51 -17.82 -16.25
CA SER A 242 7.52 -18.78 -16.73
C SER A 242 6.98 -19.65 -15.57
N PRO A 243 5.65 -19.85 -15.49
CA PRO A 243 4.60 -19.57 -16.48
C PRO A 243 4.02 -18.15 -16.48
N GLY A 244 4.45 -17.25 -15.61
CA GLY A 244 3.98 -15.86 -15.54
C GLY A 244 4.28 -15.19 -14.21
N LEU A 245 3.57 -15.53 -13.13
CA LEU A 245 3.83 -15.06 -11.78
C LEU A 245 3.96 -16.24 -10.85
N ASN A 246 5.11 -16.36 -10.21
CA ASN A 246 5.36 -17.37 -9.18
C ASN A 246 5.42 -16.66 -7.83
N LEU A 247 4.64 -17.14 -6.87
CA LEU A 247 4.59 -16.63 -5.50
C LEU A 247 4.91 -17.76 -4.53
N ALA A 248 5.72 -17.48 -3.51
CA ALA A 248 5.98 -18.39 -2.40
C ALA A 248 6.11 -17.60 -1.09
N GLY A 249 5.68 -18.21 0.02
CA GLY A 249 5.82 -17.60 1.33
C GLY A 249 4.96 -18.23 2.40
N SER A 250 4.59 -17.45 3.41
CA SER A 250 3.81 -17.90 4.56
C SER A 250 2.64 -16.99 4.85
N LEU A 251 1.54 -17.59 5.27
CA LEU A 251 0.36 -16.93 5.83
C LEU A 251 0.26 -17.35 7.29
N THR A 252 0.40 -16.42 8.22
CA THR A 252 0.37 -16.67 9.66
C THR A 252 -1.04 -16.48 10.21
N TYR A 253 -1.53 -17.44 10.97
CA TYR A 253 -2.87 -17.48 11.52
C TYR A 253 -2.87 -17.33 13.05
N ASP A 254 -4.04 -17.08 13.61
CA ASP A 254 -4.25 -16.95 15.06
C ASP A 254 -4.00 -18.28 15.81
N ARG A 255 -4.21 -19.44 15.16
CA ARG A 255 -4.06 -20.77 15.74
C ARG A 255 -3.58 -21.81 14.72
N PRO A 256 -2.92 -22.89 15.16
CA PRO A 256 -2.44 -23.96 14.27
C PRO A 256 -3.56 -24.70 13.52
N ASP A 257 -4.72 -24.91 14.17
CA ASP A 257 -5.87 -25.56 13.54
C ASP A 257 -6.49 -24.68 12.44
N THR A 258 -6.46 -23.36 12.60
CA THR A 258 -6.87 -22.41 11.56
C THR A 258 -5.89 -22.45 10.38
N ALA A 259 -4.59 -22.51 10.63
CA ALA A 259 -3.59 -22.65 9.57
C ALA A 259 -3.76 -23.96 8.78
N THR A 260 -4.07 -25.05 9.47
CA THR A 260 -4.31 -26.35 8.83
C THR A 260 -5.56 -26.33 7.94
N ARG A 261 -6.66 -25.73 8.43
CA ARG A 261 -7.87 -25.55 7.61
C ARG A 261 -7.60 -24.65 6.41
N ALA A 262 -6.93 -23.54 6.62
CA ALA A 262 -6.62 -22.60 5.55
C ALA A 262 -5.74 -23.24 4.46
N ALA A 263 -4.73 -24.02 4.82
CA ALA A 263 -3.91 -24.74 3.85
C ALA A 263 -4.77 -25.70 3.00
N HIS A 264 -5.66 -26.46 3.65
CA HIS A 264 -6.61 -27.32 2.95
C HIS A 264 -7.57 -26.55 2.05
N ASP A 265 -8.13 -25.45 2.54
CA ASP A 265 -9.07 -24.61 1.79
C ASP A 265 -8.42 -23.97 0.56
N ILE A 266 -7.15 -23.52 0.66
CA ILE A 266 -6.39 -23.00 -0.47
C ILE A 266 -6.24 -24.07 -1.57
N GLU A 267 -5.85 -25.27 -1.22
CA GLU A 267 -5.72 -26.37 -2.18
C GLU A 267 -7.08 -26.81 -2.74
N ALA A 268 -8.11 -26.89 -1.90
CA ALA A 268 -9.47 -27.24 -2.32
C ALA A 268 -10.06 -26.22 -3.30
N GLN A 269 -9.88 -24.92 -3.05
CA GLN A 269 -10.32 -23.87 -3.95
C GLN A 269 -9.57 -23.92 -5.29
N ALA A 270 -8.26 -24.18 -5.26
CA ALA A 270 -7.48 -24.36 -6.47
C ALA A 270 -7.98 -25.58 -7.28
N ALA A 271 -8.21 -26.72 -6.62
CA ALA A 271 -8.74 -27.92 -7.26
C ALA A 271 -10.17 -27.69 -7.81
N ALA A 272 -11.00 -26.89 -7.12
CA ALA A 272 -12.33 -26.53 -7.62
C ALA A 272 -12.26 -25.75 -8.94
N LEU A 273 -11.28 -24.85 -9.08
CA LEU A 273 -11.05 -24.15 -10.36
C LEU A 273 -10.62 -25.12 -11.47
N ASP A 274 -9.85 -26.16 -11.15
CA ASP A 274 -9.43 -27.15 -12.13
C ASP A 274 -10.60 -28.01 -12.66
N GLN A 275 -11.69 -28.17 -11.92
CA GLN A 275 -12.89 -28.87 -12.41
C GLN A 275 -13.50 -28.18 -13.64
N TYR A 276 -13.32 -26.87 -13.76
CA TYR A 276 -13.78 -26.10 -14.92
C TYR A 276 -12.76 -26.08 -16.07
N ALA A 277 -11.63 -26.78 -15.95
CA ALA A 277 -10.55 -26.72 -16.93
C ALA A 277 -10.97 -27.10 -18.35
N VAL A 278 -11.85 -28.10 -18.50
CA VAL A 278 -12.39 -28.52 -19.81
C VAL A 278 -13.24 -27.40 -20.41
N LEU A 279 -14.18 -26.84 -19.60
CA LEU A 279 -15.00 -25.72 -20.02
C LEU A 279 -14.17 -24.49 -20.37
N MET A 280 -13.20 -24.14 -19.55
CA MET A 280 -12.26 -23.04 -19.82
C MET A 280 -11.52 -23.28 -21.14
N SER A 281 -11.05 -24.51 -21.39
CA SER A 281 -10.37 -24.85 -22.65
C SER A 281 -11.27 -24.67 -23.87
N VAL A 282 -12.54 -25.11 -23.79
CA VAL A 282 -13.52 -24.92 -24.87
C VAL A 282 -13.80 -23.44 -25.11
N LEU A 283 -13.88 -22.64 -24.04
CA LEU A 283 -14.10 -21.20 -24.10
C LEU A 283 -12.80 -20.40 -24.39
N ARG A 284 -11.67 -21.08 -24.56
CA ARG A 284 -10.33 -20.48 -24.75
C ARG A 284 -9.92 -19.57 -23.59
N ILE A 285 -10.43 -19.82 -22.40
CA ILE A 285 -10.03 -19.13 -21.17
C ILE A 285 -8.80 -19.84 -20.63
N PRO A 286 -7.66 -19.16 -20.43
CA PRO A 286 -6.47 -19.77 -19.87
C PRO A 286 -6.73 -20.22 -18.42
N ARG A 287 -6.11 -21.32 -18.00
CA ARG A 287 -6.17 -21.77 -16.61
C ARG A 287 -5.42 -20.75 -15.73
N PRO A 288 -6.09 -20.13 -14.74
CA PRO A 288 -5.46 -19.08 -13.97
C PRO A 288 -4.31 -19.61 -13.09
N LEU A 289 -4.50 -20.77 -12.48
CA LEU A 289 -3.53 -21.39 -11.58
C LEU A 289 -2.95 -22.65 -12.21
N ARG A 290 -1.64 -22.73 -12.31
CA ARG A 290 -0.92 -23.89 -12.79
C ARG A 290 -0.59 -24.87 -11.69
N ARG A 291 -0.16 -24.35 -10.56
CA ARG A 291 0.19 -25.13 -9.38
C ARG A 291 -0.14 -24.32 -8.13
N VAL A 292 -0.81 -24.96 -7.20
CA VAL A 292 -1.02 -24.44 -5.86
C VAL A 292 -0.62 -25.51 -4.87
N ARG A 293 0.19 -25.16 -3.91
CA ARG A 293 0.55 -26.01 -2.78
C ARG A 293 0.40 -25.20 -1.51
N ALA A 294 -0.17 -25.81 -0.50
CA ALA A 294 -0.25 -25.21 0.82
C ALA A 294 -0.02 -26.29 1.88
N GLN A 295 0.85 -25.99 2.84
CA GLN A 295 1.19 -26.91 3.93
C GLN A 295 1.21 -26.15 5.24
N ALA A 296 0.50 -26.65 6.24
CA ALA A 296 0.52 -26.07 7.57
C ALA A 296 1.79 -26.50 8.35
N VAL A 297 2.44 -25.52 8.97
CA VAL A 297 3.59 -25.70 9.88
C VAL A 297 3.36 -24.80 11.10
N GLY A 298 2.88 -25.39 12.19
CA GLY A 298 2.47 -24.59 13.35
C GLY A 298 1.32 -23.65 13.02
N GLN A 299 1.50 -22.37 13.26
CA GLN A 299 0.50 -21.31 12.95
C GLN A 299 0.62 -20.78 11.50
N ASP A 300 1.58 -21.25 10.73
CA ASP A 300 1.81 -20.80 9.36
C ASP A 300 1.25 -21.79 8.35
N ALA A 301 0.57 -21.30 7.32
CA ALA A 301 0.39 -22.01 6.07
C ALA A 301 1.47 -21.55 5.09
N GLN A 302 2.40 -22.42 4.79
CA GLN A 302 3.38 -22.22 3.73
C GLN A 302 2.69 -22.42 2.38
N VAL A 303 2.79 -21.43 1.50
CA VAL A 303 2.10 -21.44 0.21
C VAL A 303 3.08 -21.27 -0.93
N ALA A 304 2.80 -21.95 -2.04
CA ALA A 304 3.47 -21.74 -3.32
C ALA A 304 2.41 -21.77 -4.42
N VAL A 305 2.39 -20.73 -5.26
CA VAL A 305 1.39 -20.53 -6.31
C VAL A 305 2.08 -20.15 -7.61
N GLU A 306 1.74 -20.85 -8.69
CA GLU A 306 2.17 -20.53 -10.05
C GLU A 306 0.93 -20.05 -10.84
N VAL A 307 0.96 -18.82 -11.33
CA VAL A 307 -0.10 -18.19 -12.11
C VAL A 307 0.33 -18.05 -13.55
N GLU A 308 -0.51 -18.47 -14.50
CA GLU A 308 -0.20 -18.35 -15.92
C GLU A 308 -0.29 -16.89 -16.38
N GLY A 309 0.72 -16.43 -17.12
CA GLY A 309 0.80 -15.04 -17.57
C GLY A 309 -0.38 -14.61 -18.45
N ARG A 310 -0.87 -15.52 -19.32
CA ARG A 310 -2.09 -15.26 -20.12
C ARG A 310 -3.33 -15.06 -19.25
N ALA A 311 -3.43 -15.76 -18.12
CA ALA A 311 -4.53 -15.56 -17.20
C ALA A 311 -4.44 -14.22 -16.47
N ILE A 312 -3.23 -13.80 -16.11
CA ILE A 312 -2.98 -12.47 -15.56
C ILE A 312 -3.36 -11.40 -16.59
N ALA A 313 -2.91 -11.53 -17.84
CA ALA A 313 -3.26 -10.63 -18.91
C ALA A 313 -4.78 -10.47 -19.07
N MET A 314 -5.51 -11.60 -19.10
CA MET A 314 -6.97 -11.61 -19.18
C MET A 314 -7.63 -10.91 -17.96
N LEU A 315 -7.13 -11.17 -16.74
CA LEU A 315 -7.66 -10.53 -15.53
C LEU A 315 -7.42 -9.02 -15.55
N LEU A 316 -6.25 -8.57 -15.98
CA LEU A 316 -5.94 -7.14 -16.12
C LEU A 316 -6.85 -6.47 -17.15
N SER A 317 -7.06 -7.09 -18.32
CA SER A 317 -7.98 -6.59 -19.35
C SER A 317 -9.42 -6.50 -18.85
N ARG A 318 -9.89 -7.53 -18.10
CA ARG A 318 -11.24 -7.52 -17.51
C ARG A 318 -11.38 -6.49 -16.40
N PHE A 319 -10.35 -6.30 -15.59
CA PHE A 319 -10.35 -5.24 -14.57
C PHE A 319 -10.47 -3.86 -15.21
N GLN A 320 -9.79 -3.65 -16.32
CA GLN A 320 -9.89 -2.41 -17.11
C GLN A 320 -11.30 -2.18 -17.64
N GLU A 321 -11.95 -3.21 -18.24
CA GLU A 321 -13.33 -3.12 -18.71
C GLU A 321 -14.31 -2.77 -17.56
N LEU A 322 -14.20 -3.46 -16.41
CA LEU A 322 -15.06 -3.23 -15.24
C LEU A 322 -14.86 -1.84 -14.62
N THR A 323 -13.63 -1.34 -14.60
CA THR A 323 -13.37 0.01 -14.07
C THR A 323 -13.90 1.08 -15.01
N SER A 324 -13.83 0.91 -16.33
CA SER A 324 -14.42 1.86 -17.28
C SER A 324 -15.96 1.91 -17.16
N GLU A 325 -16.63 0.76 -17.02
CA GLU A 325 -18.09 0.69 -16.86
C GLU A 325 -18.60 1.26 -15.51
N MET A 326 -17.80 1.19 -14.44
CA MET A 326 -18.19 1.74 -13.12
C MET A 326 -18.11 3.27 -13.05
N PHE A 327 -17.42 3.89 -13.99
CA PHE A 327 -17.18 5.33 -13.99
C PHE A 327 -17.85 6.07 -15.17
N GLU A 328 -18.58 5.35 -16.05
CA GLU A 328 -19.53 5.91 -17.00
C GLU A 328 -20.92 6.11 -16.35
#